data_169178975d4cb1239eafaf1f2e9cb8ec
#
_entry.id   169178975d4cb1239eafaf1f2e9cb8ec
#
_cell.length_a   1.000
_cell.length_b   1.000
_cell.length_c   1.000
_cell.angle_alpha   90.00
_cell.angle_beta   90.00
_cell.angle_gamma   90.00
#
_symmetry.space_group_name_H-M   'P 1'
#
loop_
_entity.id
_entity.type
_entity.pdbx_description
1 polymer ?
#
loop_
_entity_poly.entity_id
_entity_poly.type
_entity_poly.pdbx_seq_one_letter_code
_entity_poly.pdbx_strand_id
1 'polypeptide(L)'
;MKGSVNTLCHCVLQAILNCCNMTICVIIINMANTLGNKVDMAAQEIAALYLEHVDSTLPFGTGHINDTYLVNSQDEKFILQRLNPSVFRRPDYVMENIARVTGHIKRKLIATGGDPQRETLTLLPARDGRICIMDEGGGVWRLYPYIENTCAYENSVSPSAVESAAECFGRFALLLDDFPTEKLHTTLPGFHNTVERVETLERAARQDVCDRFESVRNVYDSFMDRTHIAREFCRVCGDIAPRATHNDTKLSNVLFDKETDKAVCVIDLDTVMQGCIISDYGDGIRSCAAASSEDSGTAVLDAGLFSAFSRGYIRALGGVLTQAELSSLLLGAFAMIYENGVRFLTDYLMGDIYFKVNNPKHNLTRALNQLGLLCDAEAKQDELKLVLHGIIFSSCGMR
;
A
#
# COMPACT_ATOMS: atom_id res chain seq x y z
N MET A 1 -19.58 -12.71 6.80
CA MET A 1 -20.96 -12.15 6.74
C MET A 1 -21.07 -10.65 7.06
N LYS A 2 -19.99 -9.90 7.24
CA LYS A 2 -20.01 -8.44 7.46
C LYS A 2 -19.51 -7.60 6.25
N GLY A 3 -18.92 -8.19 5.24
CA GLY A 3 -18.73 -7.54 3.92
C GLY A 3 -20.07 -7.20 3.24
N SER A 4 -21.14 -7.89 3.62
CA SER A 4 -22.49 -7.60 3.15
C SER A 4 -23.13 -6.37 3.79
N VAL A 5 -22.69 -5.92 4.97
CA VAL A 5 -23.34 -4.82 5.70
C VAL A 5 -22.97 -3.47 5.07
N ASN A 6 -21.72 -3.26 4.62
CA ASN A 6 -21.34 -2.02 3.94
C ASN A 6 -21.93 -1.94 2.52
N THR A 7 -21.99 -3.07 1.81
CA THR A 7 -22.61 -3.13 0.47
C THR A 7 -24.14 -2.99 0.57
N LEU A 8 -24.77 -3.62 1.56
CA LEU A 8 -26.20 -3.40 1.86
C LEU A 8 -26.46 -1.94 2.29
N CYS A 9 -25.59 -1.34 3.09
CA CYS A 9 -25.73 0.04 3.52
C CYS A 9 -25.67 1.01 2.31
N HIS A 10 -24.80 0.74 1.33
CA HIS A 10 -24.68 1.59 0.13
C HIS A 10 -25.86 1.41 -0.85
N CYS A 11 -26.29 0.18 -1.11
CA CYS A 11 -27.47 -0.09 -1.93
C CYS A 11 -28.77 0.39 -1.26
N VAL A 12 -28.85 0.28 0.07
CA VAL A 12 -29.99 0.75 0.84
C VAL A 12 -29.99 2.29 0.94
N LEU A 13 -28.86 2.97 1.09
CA LEU A 13 -28.78 4.44 0.99
C LEU A 13 -29.20 4.95 -0.41
N GLN A 14 -28.80 4.28 -1.47
CA GLN A 14 -29.18 4.64 -2.83
C GLN A 14 -30.67 4.43 -3.10
N ALA A 15 -31.26 3.37 -2.54
CA ALA A 15 -32.71 3.10 -2.60
C ALA A 15 -33.52 4.09 -1.74
N ILE A 16 -32.94 4.61 -0.65
CA ILE A 16 -33.60 5.55 0.28
C ILE A 16 -33.51 6.99 -0.22
N LEU A 17 -32.46 7.38 -0.92
CA LEU A 17 -32.37 8.69 -1.59
C LEU A 17 -33.43 8.85 -2.70
N ASN A 18 -33.97 7.73 -3.20
CA ASN A 18 -35.08 7.73 -4.17
C ASN A 18 -36.48 7.60 -3.56
N CYS A 19 -36.59 7.35 -2.24
CA CYS A 19 -37.88 7.30 -1.52
C CYS A 19 -37.83 8.26 -0.33
N CYS A 20 -38.49 9.39 -0.44
CA CYS A 20 -38.68 10.38 0.63
C CYS A 20 -39.33 9.78 1.89
N ASN A 21 -38.54 9.13 2.76
CA ASN A 21 -38.99 8.72 4.07
C ASN A 21 -37.93 9.02 5.13
N MET A 22 -38.06 10.20 5.76
CA MET A 22 -37.14 10.73 6.79
C MET A 22 -36.92 9.75 7.96
N THR A 23 -37.90 8.89 8.27
CA THR A 23 -37.80 7.91 9.36
C THR A 23 -36.75 6.80 9.07
N ILE A 24 -36.61 6.36 7.82
CA ILE A 24 -35.64 5.32 7.43
C ILE A 24 -34.22 5.91 7.46
N CYS A 25 -34.03 7.17 7.03
CA CYS A 25 -32.73 7.84 7.13
C CYS A 25 -32.25 7.96 8.58
N VAL A 26 -33.14 8.28 9.53
CA VAL A 26 -32.81 8.37 10.96
C VAL A 26 -32.46 7.00 11.54
N ILE A 27 -33.16 5.93 11.12
CA ILE A 27 -32.85 4.56 11.56
C ILE A 27 -31.45 4.13 11.04
N ILE A 28 -31.10 4.42 9.80
CA ILE A 28 -29.81 4.07 9.22
C ILE A 28 -28.68 4.87 9.85
N ILE A 29 -28.86 6.17 10.05
CA ILE A 29 -27.89 7.02 10.77
C ILE A 29 -27.70 6.53 12.20
N ASN A 30 -28.78 6.16 12.90
CA ASN A 30 -28.69 5.59 14.24
C ASN A 30 -28.03 4.21 14.26
N MET A 31 -28.27 3.35 13.26
CA MET A 31 -27.58 2.07 13.13
C MET A 31 -26.09 2.24 12.79
N ALA A 32 -25.74 3.17 11.91
CA ALA A 32 -24.34 3.50 11.59
C ALA A 32 -23.62 4.08 12.81
N ASN A 33 -24.23 5.00 13.54
CA ASN A 33 -23.69 5.56 14.78
C ASN A 33 -23.59 4.49 15.89
N THR A 34 -24.54 3.56 15.98
CA THR A 34 -24.50 2.47 16.96
C THR A 34 -23.41 1.46 16.63
N LEU A 35 -23.15 1.19 15.34
CA LEU A 35 -22.05 0.35 14.88
C LEU A 35 -20.68 1.04 15.08
N GLY A 36 -20.58 2.33 14.76
CA GLY A 36 -19.40 3.14 15.03
C GLY A 36 -19.04 3.16 16.52
N ASN A 37 -20.02 3.48 17.38
CA ASN A 37 -19.84 3.49 18.84
C ASN A 37 -19.45 2.10 19.41
N LYS A 38 -19.95 0.98 18.84
CA LYS A 38 -19.53 -0.37 19.25
C LYS A 38 -18.11 -0.70 18.84
N VAL A 39 -17.65 -0.22 17.68
CA VAL A 39 -16.27 -0.41 17.23
C VAL A 39 -15.30 0.40 18.09
N ASP A 40 -15.68 1.65 18.42
CA ASP A 40 -14.86 2.50 19.29
C ASP A 40 -14.76 1.97 20.73
N MET A 41 -15.85 1.40 21.27
CA MET A 41 -15.82 0.72 22.57
C MET A 41 -14.92 -0.53 22.53
N ALA A 42 -15.01 -1.34 21.47
CA ALA A 42 -14.15 -2.50 21.29
C ALA A 42 -12.67 -2.12 21.19
N ALA A 43 -12.34 -1.03 20.48
CA ALA A 43 -10.97 -0.54 20.37
C ALA A 43 -10.39 -0.10 21.72
N GLN A 44 -11.20 0.55 22.56
CA GLN A 44 -10.78 0.96 23.90
C GLN A 44 -10.58 -0.26 24.84
N GLU A 45 -11.47 -1.25 24.78
CA GLU A 45 -11.33 -2.51 25.55
C GLU A 45 -10.09 -3.27 25.12
N ILE A 46 -9.80 -3.35 23.83
CA ILE A 46 -8.59 -3.98 23.30
C ILE A 46 -7.33 -3.23 23.72
N ALA A 47 -7.34 -1.88 23.65
CA ALA A 47 -6.21 -1.06 24.08
C ALA A 47 -5.84 -1.32 25.56
N ALA A 48 -6.84 -1.53 26.42
CA ALA A 48 -6.64 -1.85 27.85
C ALA A 48 -5.99 -3.23 28.10
N LEU A 49 -5.97 -4.12 27.09
CA LEU A 49 -5.22 -5.39 27.18
C LEU A 49 -3.71 -5.19 26.93
N TYR A 50 -3.33 -4.08 26.31
CA TYR A 50 -1.93 -3.71 26.09
C TYR A 50 -1.41 -2.73 27.15
N LEU A 51 -2.22 -1.73 27.53
CA LEU A 51 -1.84 -0.60 28.35
C LEU A 51 -2.56 -0.66 29.71
N GLU A 52 -1.92 -0.17 30.78
CA GLU A 52 -2.52 -0.07 32.10
C GLU A 52 -3.60 1.02 32.19
N HIS A 53 -3.37 2.11 31.45
CA HIS A 53 -4.27 3.26 31.37
C HIS A 53 -4.59 3.55 29.93
N VAL A 54 -5.83 3.89 29.64
CA VAL A 54 -6.31 4.31 28.32
C VAL A 54 -7.20 5.53 28.52
N ASP A 55 -6.69 6.70 28.15
CA ASP A 55 -7.44 7.95 28.33
C ASP A 55 -8.44 8.16 27.20
N SER A 56 -8.04 7.85 25.96
CA SER A 56 -8.91 7.94 24.80
C SER A 56 -8.44 7.04 23.66
N THR A 57 -9.38 6.63 22.83
CA THR A 57 -9.16 5.86 21.60
C THR A 57 -9.97 6.50 20.49
N LEU A 58 -9.31 7.07 19.48
CA LEU A 58 -9.93 7.85 18.40
C LEU A 58 -9.56 7.24 17.04
N PRO A 59 -10.50 7.14 16.08
CA PRO A 59 -10.18 6.79 14.70
C PRO A 59 -9.04 7.67 14.16
N PHE A 60 -8.08 7.07 13.47
CA PHE A 60 -6.89 7.76 13.01
C PHE A 60 -6.49 7.36 11.59
N GLY A 61 -6.18 8.38 10.77
CA GLY A 61 -5.74 8.18 9.39
C GLY A 61 -6.86 7.81 8.42
N THR A 62 -6.48 7.66 7.15
CA THR A 62 -7.41 7.41 6.01
C THR A 62 -7.20 6.03 5.42
N GLY A 63 -6.56 5.12 6.16
CA GLY A 63 -6.23 3.77 5.71
C GLY A 63 -7.42 3.03 5.08
N HIS A 64 -7.20 2.45 3.89
CA HIS A 64 -8.29 1.85 3.10
C HIS A 64 -8.57 0.39 3.47
N ILE A 65 -7.67 -0.29 4.16
CA ILE A 65 -7.75 -1.73 4.44
C ILE A 65 -8.02 -1.99 5.92
N ASN A 66 -7.12 -1.56 6.80
CA ASN A 66 -7.20 -1.78 8.23
C ASN A 66 -7.98 -0.65 8.94
N ASP A 67 -8.57 -0.95 10.10
CA ASP A 67 -9.08 0.08 10.99
C ASP A 67 -7.95 0.53 11.92
N THR A 68 -7.69 1.83 11.96
CA THR A 68 -6.57 2.41 12.73
C THR A 68 -7.08 3.42 13.75
N TYR A 69 -6.53 3.40 14.95
CA TYR A 69 -6.90 4.26 16.07
C TYR A 69 -5.66 4.86 16.71
N LEU A 70 -5.75 6.14 17.08
CA LEU A 70 -4.83 6.79 17.98
C LEU A 70 -5.29 6.56 19.42
N VAL A 71 -4.42 5.96 20.22
CA VAL A 71 -4.66 5.71 21.64
C VAL A 71 -3.80 6.68 22.44
N ASN A 72 -4.41 7.45 23.33
CA ASN A 72 -3.71 8.27 24.30
C ASN A 72 -3.71 7.54 25.64
N SER A 73 -2.55 7.48 26.29
CA SER A 73 -2.32 6.85 27.59
C SER A 73 -1.33 7.68 28.39
N GLN A 74 -1.82 8.44 29.36
CA GLN A 74 -1.02 9.42 30.10
C GLN A 74 -0.35 10.42 29.11
N ASP A 75 0.98 10.54 29.15
CA ASP A 75 1.74 11.43 28.26
C ASP A 75 2.20 10.74 26.97
N GLU A 76 1.82 9.48 26.76
CA GLU A 76 2.24 8.68 25.60
C GLU A 76 1.11 8.45 24.60
N LYS A 77 1.48 8.24 23.34
CA LYS A 77 0.55 7.91 22.26
C LYS A 77 0.94 6.61 21.60
N PHE A 78 -0.09 5.91 21.10
CA PHE A 78 0.05 4.61 20.45
C PHE A 78 -0.86 4.53 19.23
N ILE A 79 -0.49 3.67 18.29
CA ILE A 79 -1.31 3.29 17.13
C ILE A 79 -1.84 1.89 17.35
N LEU A 80 -3.15 1.77 17.55
CA LEU A 80 -3.85 0.50 17.59
C LEU A 80 -4.46 0.21 16.22
N GLN A 81 -4.19 -0.98 15.69
CA GLN A 81 -4.72 -1.37 14.38
C GLN A 81 -5.45 -2.71 14.46
N ARG A 82 -6.58 -2.78 13.75
CA ARG A 82 -7.33 -4.00 13.49
C ARG A 82 -7.12 -4.44 12.06
N LEU A 83 -6.51 -5.61 11.87
CA LEU A 83 -6.32 -6.19 10.55
C LEU A 83 -7.66 -6.57 9.91
N ASN A 84 -7.77 -6.31 8.61
CA ASN A 84 -8.94 -6.69 7.84
C ASN A 84 -8.90 -8.20 7.48
N PRO A 85 -9.75 -9.05 8.10
CA PRO A 85 -9.72 -10.49 7.88
C PRO A 85 -10.21 -10.89 6.48
N SER A 86 -10.90 -9.99 5.76
CA SER A 86 -11.33 -10.24 4.38
C SER A 86 -10.15 -10.20 3.40
N VAL A 87 -9.13 -9.40 3.71
CA VAL A 87 -7.90 -9.26 2.92
C VAL A 87 -6.83 -10.24 3.42
N PHE A 88 -6.55 -10.22 4.71
CA PHE A 88 -5.52 -11.05 5.32
C PHE A 88 -6.16 -12.29 5.97
N ARG A 89 -6.27 -13.37 5.18
CA ARG A 89 -6.88 -14.63 5.64
C ARG A 89 -6.05 -15.37 6.70
N ARG A 90 -4.74 -15.08 6.75
CA ARG A 90 -3.76 -15.60 7.71
C ARG A 90 -3.08 -14.44 8.44
N PRO A 91 -3.81 -13.76 9.34
CA PRO A 91 -3.26 -12.64 10.10
C PRO A 91 -2.07 -13.02 10.98
N ASP A 92 -2.00 -14.29 11.41
CA ASP A 92 -0.83 -14.88 12.07
C ASP A 92 0.44 -14.77 11.21
N TYR A 93 0.36 -15.04 9.91
CA TYR A 93 1.48 -14.88 8.98
C TYR A 93 1.94 -13.43 8.86
N VAL A 94 0.99 -12.49 8.80
CA VAL A 94 1.28 -11.05 8.77
C VAL A 94 2.05 -10.65 10.03
N MET A 95 1.55 -11.04 11.21
CA MET A 95 2.17 -10.69 12.50
C MET A 95 3.56 -11.31 12.66
N GLU A 96 3.75 -12.56 12.25
CA GLU A 96 5.06 -13.19 12.28
C GLU A 96 6.06 -12.52 11.33
N ASN A 97 5.66 -12.18 10.11
CA ASN A 97 6.53 -11.47 9.17
C ASN A 97 6.95 -10.12 9.73
N ILE A 98 6.01 -9.33 10.25
CA ILE A 98 6.31 -8.03 10.86
C ILE A 98 7.29 -8.18 12.01
N ALA A 99 7.05 -9.11 12.93
CA ALA A 99 7.94 -9.34 14.07
C ALA A 99 9.36 -9.74 13.62
N ARG A 100 9.47 -10.62 12.61
CA ARG A 100 10.77 -11.07 12.07
C ARG A 100 11.53 -9.93 11.39
N VAL A 101 10.84 -9.17 10.52
CA VAL A 101 11.42 -8.07 9.75
C VAL A 101 11.82 -6.92 10.65
N THR A 102 10.93 -6.44 11.51
CA THR A 102 11.24 -5.32 12.41
C THR A 102 12.31 -5.70 13.42
N GLY A 103 12.30 -6.93 13.93
CA GLY A 103 13.36 -7.44 14.79
C GLY A 103 14.72 -7.52 14.12
N HIS A 104 14.77 -7.85 12.82
CA HIS A 104 16.01 -7.86 12.04
C HIS A 104 16.52 -6.43 11.79
N ILE A 105 15.65 -5.53 11.33
CA ILE A 105 15.97 -4.11 11.11
C ILE A 105 16.47 -3.46 12.40
N LYS A 106 15.78 -3.69 13.52
CA LYS A 106 16.17 -3.15 14.83
C LYS A 106 17.60 -3.53 15.22
N ARG A 107 17.98 -4.81 15.05
CA ARG A 107 19.36 -5.25 15.35
C ARG A 107 20.40 -4.54 14.47
N LYS A 108 20.12 -4.38 13.16
CA LYS A 108 21.02 -3.66 12.25
C LYS A 108 21.13 -2.17 12.59
N LEU A 109 20.02 -1.52 12.88
CA LEU A 109 20.02 -0.12 13.30
C LEU A 109 20.88 0.09 14.54
N ILE A 110 20.71 -0.73 15.59
CA ILE A 110 21.55 -0.68 16.79
C ILE A 110 23.03 -0.85 16.45
N ALA A 111 23.36 -1.81 15.59
CA ALA A 111 24.73 -2.09 15.21
C ALA A 111 25.40 -0.96 14.39
N THR A 112 24.61 -0.16 13.68
CA THR A 112 25.07 0.96 12.85
C THR A 112 24.86 2.34 13.48
N GLY A 113 24.37 2.41 14.72
CA GLY A 113 24.14 3.67 15.46
C GLY A 113 22.89 4.43 15.02
N GLY A 114 21.93 3.74 14.36
CA GLY A 114 20.61 4.29 14.05
C GLY A 114 19.67 4.28 15.26
N ASP A 115 18.50 4.88 15.10
CA ASP A 115 17.46 4.95 16.14
C ASP A 115 16.30 3.96 15.84
N PRO A 116 16.28 2.78 16.48
CA PRO A 116 15.23 1.81 16.25
C PRO A 116 13.83 2.22 16.71
N GLN A 117 13.72 3.22 17.58
CA GLN A 117 12.42 3.72 18.03
C GLN A 117 11.77 4.63 17.00
N ARG A 118 12.59 5.22 16.14
CA ARG A 118 12.15 6.18 15.14
C ARG A 118 12.23 5.66 13.70
N GLU A 119 13.18 4.76 13.41
CA GLU A 119 13.47 4.31 12.04
C GLU A 119 12.82 2.98 11.66
N THR A 120 12.14 2.29 12.60
CA THR A 120 11.36 1.08 12.31
C THR A 120 10.18 0.94 13.26
N LEU A 121 9.13 0.25 12.81
CA LEU A 121 8.00 -0.08 13.67
C LEU A 121 8.43 -1.06 14.77
N THR A 122 7.81 -0.93 15.95
CA THR A 122 7.99 -1.85 17.07
C THR A 122 6.62 -2.36 17.52
N LEU A 123 6.37 -3.67 17.37
CA LEU A 123 5.19 -4.29 17.94
C LEU A 123 5.29 -4.30 19.47
N LEU A 124 4.28 -3.77 20.13
CA LEU A 124 4.17 -3.86 21.59
C LEU A 124 3.41 -5.14 21.97
N PRO A 125 3.96 -5.95 22.90
CA PRO A 125 3.23 -7.07 23.41
C PRO A 125 2.07 -6.62 24.30
N ALA A 126 0.98 -7.36 24.28
CA ALA A 126 -0.08 -7.23 25.26
C ALA A 126 0.43 -7.60 26.66
N ARG A 127 -0.31 -7.24 27.71
CA ARG A 127 0.07 -7.48 29.12
C ARG A 127 0.28 -8.96 29.46
N ASP A 128 -0.30 -9.88 28.68
CA ASP A 128 -0.09 -11.32 28.78
C ASP A 128 1.07 -11.85 27.92
N GLY A 129 1.82 -10.95 27.25
CA GLY A 129 2.99 -11.26 26.43
C GLY A 129 2.68 -11.61 24.97
N ARG A 130 1.42 -11.67 24.55
CA ARG A 130 1.06 -11.90 23.14
C ARG A 130 1.35 -10.68 22.28
N ILE A 131 1.88 -10.87 21.07
CA ILE A 131 2.17 -9.78 20.13
C ILE A 131 0.92 -9.23 19.42
N CYS A 132 -0.20 -9.91 19.52
CA CYS A 132 -1.49 -9.48 18.99
C CYS A 132 -2.63 -10.08 19.81
N ILE A 133 -3.78 -9.41 19.77
CA ILE A 133 -5.02 -9.85 20.44
C ILE A 133 -6.04 -10.21 19.37
N MET A 134 -6.77 -11.31 19.59
CA MET A 134 -7.92 -11.66 18.76
C MET A 134 -9.19 -11.27 19.51
N ASP A 135 -10.05 -10.48 18.86
CA ASP A 135 -11.37 -10.15 19.40
C ASP A 135 -12.36 -11.31 19.21
N GLU A 136 -13.53 -11.23 19.88
CA GLU A 136 -14.58 -12.27 19.79
C GLU A 136 -15.11 -12.46 18.36
N GLY A 137 -14.95 -11.47 17.48
CA GLY A 137 -15.33 -11.54 16.07
C GLY A 137 -14.24 -12.12 15.17
N GLY A 138 -13.08 -12.54 15.72
CA GLY A 138 -11.94 -13.05 14.99
C GLY A 138 -11.07 -11.98 14.36
N GLY A 139 -11.29 -10.70 14.69
CA GLY A 139 -10.41 -9.60 14.27
C GLY A 139 -9.10 -9.64 15.05
N VAL A 140 -7.98 -9.45 14.35
CA VAL A 140 -6.65 -9.44 14.99
C VAL A 140 -6.19 -8.00 15.17
N TRP A 141 -5.78 -7.67 16.39
CA TRP A 141 -5.37 -6.34 16.81
C TRP A 141 -3.92 -6.33 17.22
N ARG A 142 -3.25 -5.21 16.91
CA ARG A 142 -1.83 -4.95 17.24
C ARG A 142 -1.65 -3.51 17.70
N LEU A 143 -0.63 -3.29 18.52
CA LEU A 143 -0.29 -1.97 19.04
C LEU A 143 1.16 -1.60 18.68
N TYR A 144 1.35 -0.36 18.26
CA TYR A 144 2.65 0.27 18.02
C TYR A 144 2.80 1.53 18.86
N PRO A 145 4.00 1.91 19.31
CA PRO A 145 4.26 3.26 19.77
C PRO A 145 3.98 4.26 18.64
N TYR A 146 3.42 5.40 18.97
CA TYR A 146 3.31 6.52 18.02
C TYR A 146 4.71 7.14 17.83
N ILE A 147 5.13 7.32 16.59
CA ILE A 147 6.41 7.99 16.31
C ILE A 147 6.15 9.50 16.30
N GLU A 148 6.56 10.16 17.37
CA GLU A 148 6.28 11.59 17.60
C GLU A 148 6.94 12.49 16.55
N ASN A 149 6.35 13.67 16.36
CA ASN A 149 6.80 14.68 15.40
C ASN A 149 6.88 14.18 13.95
N THR A 150 5.96 13.26 13.56
CA THR A 150 5.91 12.75 12.21
C THR A 150 4.55 12.98 11.55
N CYS A 151 4.54 12.99 10.21
CA CYS A 151 3.34 12.98 9.38
C CYS A 151 3.54 12.06 8.17
N ALA A 152 2.45 11.64 7.54
CA ALA A 152 2.45 10.96 6.25
C ALA A 152 1.84 11.87 5.17
N TYR A 153 2.29 11.74 3.94
CA TYR A 153 1.73 12.46 2.79
C TYR A 153 0.91 11.52 1.91
N GLU A 154 -0.28 11.94 1.51
CA GLU A 154 -1.14 11.15 0.62
C GLU A 154 -0.92 11.45 -0.87
N ASN A 155 -0.43 12.64 -1.18
CA ASN A 155 -0.24 13.13 -2.55
C ASN A 155 1.21 13.57 -2.77
N SER A 156 1.54 13.73 -4.04
CA SER A 156 2.85 14.24 -4.46
C SER A 156 3.23 15.53 -3.71
N VAL A 157 4.44 15.50 -3.21
CA VAL A 157 5.11 16.57 -2.48
C VAL A 157 6.30 17.09 -3.28
N SER A 158 7.17 17.88 -2.67
CA SER A 158 8.37 18.39 -3.32
C SER A 158 9.28 17.26 -3.84
N PRO A 159 10.07 17.48 -4.90
CA PRO A 159 11.04 16.50 -5.37
C PRO A 159 12.03 16.04 -4.28
N SER A 160 12.36 16.92 -3.32
CA SER A 160 13.21 16.58 -2.18
C SER A 160 12.54 15.58 -1.21
N ALA A 161 11.25 15.74 -0.95
CA ALA A 161 10.49 14.80 -0.12
C ALA A 161 10.31 13.45 -0.83
N VAL A 162 10.06 13.44 -2.15
CA VAL A 162 10.02 12.22 -2.96
C VAL A 162 11.37 11.50 -2.93
N GLU A 163 12.49 12.22 -3.10
CA GLU A 163 13.83 11.64 -3.00
C GLU A 163 14.08 11.06 -1.61
N SER A 164 13.64 11.74 -0.55
CA SER A 164 13.76 11.26 0.82
C SER A 164 12.90 10.02 1.10
N ALA A 165 11.66 9.95 0.57
CA ALA A 165 10.83 8.75 0.67
C ALA A 165 11.47 7.56 -0.02
N ALA A 166 11.99 7.77 -1.24
CA ALA A 166 12.69 6.76 -2.00
C ALA A 166 13.95 6.25 -1.30
N GLU A 167 14.72 7.15 -0.68
CA GLU A 167 15.87 6.80 0.16
C GLU A 167 15.45 5.94 1.36
N CYS A 168 14.32 6.27 1.99
CA CYS A 168 13.79 5.51 3.12
C CYS A 168 13.37 4.08 2.70
N PHE A 169 12.66 3.91 1.58
CA PHE A 169 12.33 2.59 1.03
C PHE A 169 13.58 1.81 0.59
N GLY A 170 14.52 2.48 -0.08
CA GLY A 170 15.79 1.86 -0.46
C GLY A 170 16.60 1.40 0.75
N ARG A 171 16.64 2.21 1.83
CA ARG A 171 17.28 1.85 3.10
C ARG A 171 16.56 0.67 3.79
N PHE A 172 15.23 0.65 3.76
CA PHE A 172 14.45 -0.49 4.24
C PHE A 172 14.85 -1.79 3.51
N ALA A 173 14.92 -1.75 2.18
CA ALA A 173 15.36 -2.90 1.37
C ALA A 173 16.82 -3.29 1.65
N LEU A 174 17.73 -2.31 1.83
CA LEU A 174 19.14 -2.56 2.17
C LEU A 174 19.28 -3.21 3.56
N LEU A 175 18.50 -2.78 4.53
CA LEU A 175 18.49 -3.38 5.87
C LEU A 175 18.01 -4.84 5.85
N LEU A 176 17.27 -5.24 4.82
CA LEU A 176 16.77 -6.60 4.62
C LEU A 176 17.55 -7.40 3.58
N ASP A 177 18.65 -6.88 3.02
CA ASP A 177 19.39 -7.54 1.95
C ASP A 177 19.94 -8.93 2.34
N ASP A 178 20.36 -9.09 3.59
CA ASP A 178 20.84 -10.37 4.16
C ASP A 178 19.75 -11.14 4.94
N PHE A 179 18.48 -10.69 4.86
CA PHE A 179 17.38 -11.37 5.52
C PHE A 179 17.05 -12.69 4.80
N PRO A 180 16.94 -13.81 5.52
CA PRO A 180 16.61 -15.11 4.91
C PRO A 180 15.12 -15.13 4.50
N THR A 181 14.85 -14.86 3.23
CA THR A 181 13.49 -14.64 2.69
C THR A 181 12.59 -15.86 2.81
N GLU A 182 13.14 -17.05 2.86
CA GLU A 182 12.42 -18.32 3.09
C GLU A 182 11.74 -18.39 4.48
N LYS A 183 12.11 -17.51 5.40
CA LYS A 183 11.44 -17.36 6.69
C LYS A 183 10.20 -16.50 6.63
N LEU A 184 9.93 -15.82 5.52
CA LEU A 184 8.71 -15.05 5.35
C LEU A 184 7.57 -15.92 4.83
N HIS A 185 6.43 -15.75 5.44
CA HIS A 185 5.18 -16.31 4.93
C HIS A 185 4.67 -15.49 3.75
N THR A 186 4.02 -16.13 2.80
CA THR A 186 3.27 -15.45 1.76
C THR A 186 1.95 -14.96 2.36
N THR A 187 1.85 -13.67 2.66
CA THR A 187 0.66 -13.06 3.26
C THR A 187 -0.48 -12.89 2.24
N LEU A 188 -0.13 -12.58 1.01
CA LEU A 188 -1.06 -12.39 -0.12
C LEU A 188 -0.56 -13.20 -1.33
N PRO A 189 -1.03 -14.46 -1.51
CA PRO A 189 -0.62 -15.27 -2.67
C PRO A 189 -0.93 -14.58 -4.00
N GLY A 190 0.04 -14.60 -4.94
CA GLY A 190 -0.11 -14.02 -6.26
C GLY A 190 -0.26 -12.49 -6.26
N PHE A 191 0.23 -11.77 -5.23
CA PHE A 191 -0.03 -10.34 -5.06
C PHE A 191 0.39 -9.52 -6.28
N HIS A 192 1.62 -9.72 -6.78
CA HIS A 192 2.12 -9.10 -8.01
C HIS A 192 2.24 -10.11 -9.17
N ASN A 193 1.36 -11.12 -9.22
CA ASN A 193 1.22 -11.95 -10.41
C ASN A 193 0.36 -11.19 -11.44
N THR A 194 1.00 -10.29 -12.16
CA THR A 194 0.32 -9.39 -13.11
C THR A 194 -0.37 -10.17 -14.24
N VAL A 195 0.12 -11.35 -14.62
CA VAL A 195 -0.56 -12.22 -15.60
C VAL A 195 -1.89 -12.72 -15.04
N GLU A 196 -1.93 -13.17 -13.79
CA GLU A 196 -3.18 -13.61 -13.14
C GLU A 196 -4.18 -12.45 -12.96
N ARG A 197 -3.68 -11.21 -12.75
CA ARG A 197 -4.53 -10.02 -12.73
C ARG A 197 -5.21 -9.78 -14.08
N VAL A 198 -4.48 -9.94 -15.19
CA VAL A 198 -5.03 -9.85 -16.55
C VAL A 198 -6.09 -10.93 -16.77
N GLU A 199 -5.81 -12.17 -16.44
CA GLU A 199 -6.79 -13.27 -16.54
C GLU A 199 -8.05 -13.01 -15.71
N THR A 200 -7.89 -12.36 -14.55
CA THR A 200 -9.02 -11.98 -13.70
C THR A 200 -9.85 -10.89 -14.34
N LEU A 201 -9.21 -9.87 -14.97
CA LEU A 201 -9.90 -8.84 -15.75
C LEU A 201 -10.69 -9.46 -16.91
N GLU A 202 -10.09 -10.40 -17.65
CA GLU A 202 -10.78 -11.11 -18.74
C GLU A 202 -12.01 -11.88 -18.23
N ARG A 203 -11.90 -12.54 -17.08
CA ARG A 203 -13.05 -13.23 -16.47
C ARG A 203 -14.13 -12.25 -16.05
N ALA A 204 -13.77 -11.13 -15.42
CA ALA A 204 -14.71 -10.09 -15.02
C ALA A 204 -15.45 -9.49 -16.22
N ALA A 205 -14.72 -9.22 -17.32
CA ALA A 205 -15.29 -8.72 -18.58
C ALA A 205 -16.28 -9.72 -19.22
N ARG A 206 -15.95 -11.02 -19.21
CA ARG A 206 -16.86 -12.07 -19.74
C ARG A 206 -18.10 -12.27 -18.87
N GLN A 207 -17.98 -12.13 -17.56
CA GLN A 207 -19.10 -12.32 -16.64
C GLN A 207 -20.02 -11.11 -16.57
N ASP A 208 -19.46 -9.92 -16.69
CA ASP A 208 -20.11 -8.61 -16.69
C ASP A 208 -21.29 -8.51 -15.68
N VAL A 209 -21.02 -8.93 -14.45
CA VAL A 209 -22.04 -9.09 -13.38
C VAL A 209 -22.82 -7.81 -13.05
N CYS A 210 -22.31 -6.67 -13.48
CA CYS A 210 -22.92 -5.35 -13.25
C CYS A 210 -23.40 -4.66 -14.53
N ASP A 211 -23.35 -5.33 -15.69
CA ASP A 211 -23.71 -4.76 -17.00
C ASP A 211 -22.96 -3.45 -17.31
N ARG A 212 -21.64 -3.43 -17.01
CA ARG A 212 -20.78 -2.26 -17.16
C ARG A 212 -19.78 -2.38 -18.32
N PHE A 213 -19.55 -3.59 -18.84
CA PHE A 213 -18.45 -3.88 -19.78
C PHE A 213 -18.54 -3.08 -21.06
N GLU A 214 -19.71 -2.97 -21.66
CA GLU A 214 -19.86 -2.25 -22.94
C GLU A 214 -19.46 -0.78 -22.82
N SER A 215 -19.73 -0.16 -21.68
CA SER A 215 -19.40 1.24 -21.43
C SER A 215 -17.90 1.51 -21.26
N VAL A 216 -17.09 0.47 -21.04
CA VAL A 216 -15.63 0.58 -20.79
C VAL A 216 -14.82 -0.31 -21.74
N ARG A 217 -15.43 -0.83 -22.81
CA ARG A 217 -14.77 -1.71 -23.79
C ARG A 217 -13.45 -1.14 -24.32
N ASN A 218 -13.42 0.14 -24.67
CA ASN A 218 -12.23 0.80 -25.15
C ASN A 218 -11.11 0.89 -24.10
N VAL A 219 -11.46 1.03 -22.81
CA VAL A 219 -10.50 1.02 -21.69
C VAL A 219 -9.95 -0.39 -21.50
N TYR A 220 -10.84 -1.40 -21.52
CA TYR A 220 -10.47 -2.81 -21.48
C TYR A 220 -9.50 -3.16 -22.62
N ASP A 221 -9.86 -2.84 -23.88
CA ASP A 221 -9.03 -3.12 -25.05
C ASP A 221 -7.64 -2.47 -24.91
N SER A 222 -7.58 -1.23 -24.40
CA SER A 222 -6.31 -0.52 -24.16
C SER A 222 -5.40 -1.24 -23.16
N PHE A 223 -5.95 -1.88 -22.12
CA PHE A 223 -5.18 -2.73 -21.21
C PHE A 223 -4.79 -4.04 -21.87
N MET A 224 -5.69 -4.66 -22.64
CA MET A 224 -5.41 -5.93 -23.32
C MET A 224 -4.31 -5.82 -24.38
N ASP A 225 -4.20 -4.70 -25.09
CA ASP A 225 -3.12 -4.41 -26.04
C ASP A 225 -1.73 -4.39 -25.37
N ARG A 226 -1.69 -4.18 -24.03
CA ARG A 226 -0.47 -4.08 -23.23
C ARG A 226 -0.15 -5.31 -22.38
N THR A 227 -0.80 -6.44 -22.62
CA THR A 227 -0.56 -7.69 -21.85
C THR A 227 0.88 -8.18 -21.92
N HIS A 228 1.66 -7.72 -22.90
CA HIS A 228 3.09 -8.02 -23.00
C HIS A 228 3.87 -7.49 -21.78
N ILE A 229 3.45 -6.36 -21.16
CA ILE A 229 4.05 -5.81 -19.94
C ILE A 229 3.93 -6.83 -18.79
N ALA A 230 2.73 -7.40 -18.60
CA ALA A 230 2.51 -8.41 -17.57
C ALA A 230 3.38 -9.66 -17.77
N ARG A 231 3.40 -10.19 -19.00
CA ARG A 231 4.21 -11.38 -19.31
C ARG A 231 5.68 -11.15 -19.10
N GLU A 232 6.23 -10.03 -19.59
CA GLU A 232 7.65 -9.72 -19.45
C GLU A 232 8.03 -9.46 -17.99
N PHE A 233 7.19 -8.74 -17.23
CA PHE A 233 7.41 -8.53 -15.81
C PHE A 233 7.44 -9.84 -15.03
N CYS A 234 6.47 -10.72 -15.20
CA CYS A 234 6.45 -12.02 -14.51
C CYS A 234 7.63 -12.90 -14.91
N ARG A 235 8.05 -12.87 -16.20
CA ARG A 235 9.24 -13.58 -16.67
C ARG A 235 10.50 -13.06 -15.97
N VAL A 236 10.72 -11.75 -15.97
CA VAL A 236 11.88 -11.12 -15.34
C VAL A 236 11.92 -11.37 -13.85
N CYS A 237 10.78 -11.25 -13.14
CA CYS A 237 10.69 -11.56 -11.72
C CYS A 237 10.97 -13.05 -11.41
N GLY A 238 10.71 -13.95 -12.35
CA GLY A 238 11.07 -15.36 -12.25
C GLY A 238 12.58 -15.62 -12.40
N ASP A 239 13.29 -14.74 -13.11
CA ASP A 239 14.74 -14.85 -13.36
C ASP A 239 15.58 -14.11 -12.30
N ILE A 240 15.00 -13.13 -11.59
CA ILE A 240 15.66 -12.35 -10.53
C ILE A 240 15.53 -13.08 -9.19
N ALA A 241 16.61 -13.10 -8.42
CA ALA A 241 16.58 -13.66 -7.07
C ALA A 241 15.56 -12.90 -6.18
N PRO A 242 14.68 -13.59 -5.46
CA PRO A 242 13.69 -12.94 -4.62
C PRO A 242 14.35 -12.28 -3.40
N ARG A 243 13.77 -11.15 -2.97
CA ARG A 243 14.17 -10.41 -1.77
C ARG A 243 13.01 -10.30 -0.79
N ALA A 244 13.28 -9.86 0.43
CA ALA A 244 12.24 -9.36 1.32
C ALA A 244 11.80 -7.99 0.81
N THR A 245 10.58 -7.90 0.29
CA THR A 245 10.02 -6.70 -0.33
C THR A 245 8.85 -6.15 0.49
N HIS A 246 8.61 -4.86 0.40
CA HIS A 246 7.49 -4.20 1.03
C HIS A 246 6.17 -4.50 0.30
N ASN A 247 6.20 -4.49 -1.03
CA ASN A 247 5.09 -4.75 -1.95
C ASN A 247 3.94 -3.71 -1.95
N ASP A 248 4.08 -2.60 -1.22
CA ASP A 248 3.14 -1.46 -1.22
C ASP A 248 3.91 -0.18 -0.90
N THR A 249 4.85 0.21 -1.77
CA THR A 249 5.81 1.31 -1.55
C THR A 249 5.25 2.67 -1.93
N LYS A 250 3.99 2.91 -1.60
CA LYS A 250 3.35 4.20 -1.83
C LYS A 250 3.81 5.27 -0.82
N LEU A 251 3.72 6.54 -1.23
CA LEU A 251 4.16 7.69 -0.44
C LEU A 251 3.54 7.74 0.96
N SER A 252 2.26 7.38 1.10
CA SER A 252 1.56 7.36 2.38
C SER A 252 2.06 6.28 3.35
N ASN A 253 2.91 5.35 2.89
CA ASN A 253 3.54 4.33 3.74
C ASN A 253 4.93 4.73 4.24
N VAL A 254 5.23 6.04 4.24
CA VAL A 254 6.43 6.61 4.83
C VAL A 254 6.05 7.73 5.79
N LEU A 255 6.64 7.70 6.98
CA LEU A 255 6.55 8.81 7.94
C LEU A 255 7.68 9.80 7.71
N PHE A 256 7.33 11.09 7.69
CA PHE A 256 8.25 12.21 7.55
C PHE A 256 8.34 12.98 8.86
N ASP A 257 9.54 13.39 9.21
CA ASP A 257 9.78 14.30 10.31
C ASP A 257 9.26 15.70 9.96
N LYS A 258 8.42 16.26 10.83
CA LYS A 258 7.71 17.53 10.57
C LYS A 258 8.63 18.75 10.53
N GLU A 259 9.81 18.69 11.15
CA GLU A 259 10.74 19.82 11.20
C GLU A 259 11.68 19.83 10.00
N THR A 260 12.14 18.64 9.60
CA THR A 260 13.17 18.50 8.55
C THR A 260 12.62 18.12 7.19
N ASP A 261 11.35 17.69 7.11
CA ASP A 261 10.69 17.12 5.94
C ASP A 261 11.43 15.89 5.36
N LYS A 262 12.17 15.17 6.22
CA LYS A 262 12.87 13.95 5.85
C LYS A 262 12.07 12.72 6.23
N ALA A 263 12.05 11.75 5.34
CA ALA A 263 11.48 10.42 5.59
C ALA A 263 12.29 9.70 6.67
N VAL A 264 11.60 9.11 7.65
CA VAL A 264 12.25 8.48 8.81
C VAL A 264 11.88 7.02 9.00
N CYS A 265 10.66 6.61 8.67
CA CYS A 265 10.18 5.25 8.94
C CYS A 265 9.25 4.76 7.83
N VAL A 266 9.48 3.54 7.36
CA VAL A 266 8.54 2.81 6.50
C VAL A 266 7.49 2.14 7.39
N ILE A 267 6.22 2.31 7.04
CA ILE A 267 5.06 1.78 7.77
C ILE A 267 4.19 0.89 6.88
N ASP A 268 3.14 0.29 7.44
CA ASP A 268 2.19 -0.60 6.74
C ASP A 268 2.87 -1.86 6.17
N LEU A 269 3.49 -2.62 7.08
CA LEU A 269 4.30 -3.80 6.75
C LEU A 269 3.48 -5.09 6.49
N ASP A 270 2.18 -4.99 6.25
CA ASP A 270 1.27 -6.15 6.11
C ASP A 270 1.52 -6.97 4.86
N THR A 271 2.06 -6.32 3.84
CA THR A 271 2.41 -6.91 2.55
C THR A 271 3.87 -7.37 2.48
N VAL A 272 4.64 -7.20 3.58
CA VAL A 272 6.03 -7.62 3.58
C VAL A 272 6.13 -9.14 3.48
N MET A 273 6.67 -9.60 2.37
CA MET A 273 6.90 -11.01 2.06
C MET A 273 8.01 -11.15 1.02
N GLN A 274 8.31 -12.37 0.63
CA GLN A 274 9.22 -12.62 -0.48
C GLN A 274 8.64 -12.09 -1.80
N GLY A 275 9.41 -11.30 -2.53
CA GLY A 275 8.98 -10.67 -3.78
C GLY A 275 10.15 -10.25 -4.68
N CYS A 276 9.83 -9.52 -5.73
CA CYS A 276 10.79 -8.98 -6.68
C CYS A 276 11.04 -7.50 -6.41
N ILE A 277 12.31 -7.10 -6.23
CA ILE A 277 12.66 -5.72 -5.85
C ILE A 277 12.21 -4.66 -6.85
N ILE A 278 12.05 -5.03 -8.14
CA ILE A 278 11.58 -4.09 -9.15
C ILE A 278 10.09 -3.76 -9.00
N SER A 279 9.30 -4.58 -8.27
CA SER A 279 7.92 -4.21 -7.91
C SER A 279 7.89 -3.09 -6.88
N ASP A 280 8.75 -3.14 -5.85
CA ASP A 280 8.86 -2.06 -4.86
C ASP A 280 9.28 -0.74 -5.52
N TYR A 281 10.32 -0.78 -6.36
CA TYR A 281 10.69 0.41 -7.12
C TYR A 281 9.55 0.92 -7.99
N GLY A 282 8.86 0.01 -8.68
CA GLY A 282 7.79 0.35 -9.61
C GLY A 282 6.56 0.96 -8.93
N ASP A 283 6.15 0.42 -7.80
CA ASP A 283 5.01 0.95 -7.04
C ASP A 283 5.34 2.32 -6.43
N GLY A 284 6.59 2.52 -5.99
CA GLY A 284 7.08 3.82 -5.56
C GLY A 284 7.03 4.87 -6.68
N ILE A 285 7.46 4.53 -7.91
CA ILE A 285 7.34 5.41 -9.08
C ILE A 285 5.87 5.72 -9.38
N ARG A 286 5.01 4.70 -9.42
CA ARG A 286 3.58 4.86 -9.65
C ARG A 286 2.93 5.85 -8.68
N SER A 287 3.28 5.75 -7.41
CA SER A 287 2.73 6.58 -6.34
C SER A 287 3.34 7.98 -6.27
N CYS A 288 4.67 8.09 -6.43
CA CYS A 288 5.41 9.32 -6.17
C CYS A 288 5.65 10.17 -7.41
N ALA A 289 5.69 9.58 -8.62
CA ALA A 289 5.99 10.32 -9.85
C ALA A 289 4.74 10.71 -10.65
N ALA A 290 3.54 10.41 -10.18
CA ALA A 290 2.31 10.93 -10.76
C ALA A 290 2.12 12.40 -10.35
N ALA A 291 1.88 13.28 -11.35
CA ALA A 291 1.63 14.71 -11.11
C ALA A 291 0.28 15.00 -10.46
N SER A 292 -0.58 14.00 -10.30
CA SER A 292 -1.94 14.12 -9.75
C SER A 292 -2.29 12.92 -8.88
N SER A 293 -3.27 13.14 -7.98
CA SER A 293 -3.81 12.07 -7.14
C SER A 293 -4.39 10.92 -7.98
N GLU A 294 -4.32 9.69 -7.48
CA GLU A 294 -4.91 8.48 -8.08
C GLU A 294 -6.43 8.62 -8.29
N ASP A 295 -7.10 9.41 -7.47
CA ASP A 295 -8.54 9.71 -7.57
C ASP A 295 -8.87 10.80 -8.61
N SER A 296 -7.87 11.37 -9.28
CA SER A 296 -8.08 12.33 -10.38
C SER A 296 -8.32 11.61 -11.71
N GLY A 297 -9.10 12.22 -12.61
CA GLY A 297 -9.45 11.58 -13.89
C GLY A 297 -8.32 11.43 -14.91
N THR A 298 -7.20 12.15 -14.74
CA THR A 298 -6.04 12.09 -15.62
C THR A 298 -4.75 12.13 -14.80
N ALA A 299 -3.76 11.35 -15.22
CA ALA A 299 -2.43 11.39 -14.64
C ALA A 299 -1.37 11.54 -15.73
N VAL A 300 -0.33 12.27 -15.38
CA VAL A 300 0.87 12.49 -16.20
C VAL A 300 2.06 12.12 -15.32
N LEU A 301 3.05 11.46 -15.90
CA LEU A 301 4.30 11.17 -15.23
C LEU A 301 5.20 12.39 -15.23
N ASP A 302 5.58 12.85 -14.05
CA ASP A 302 6.56 13.92 -13.87
C ASP A 302 7.98 13.35 -13.90
N ALA A 303 8.75 13.71 -14.92
CA ALA A 303 10.13 13.23 -15.09
C ALA A 303 11.07 13.72 -13.99
N GLY A 304 10.79 14.88 -13.37
CA GLY A 304 11.55 15.40 -12.24
C GLY A 304 11.32 14.56 -10.97
N LEU A 305 10.06 14.21 -10.67
CA LEU A 305 9.70 13.31 -9.55
C LEU A 305 10.22 11.89 -9.80
N PHE A 306 10.11 11.36 -11.04
CA PHE A 306 10.73 10.09 -11.43
C PHE A 306 12.24 10.10 -11.16
N SER A 307 12.93 11.15 -11.58
CA SER A 307 14.37 11.31 -11.35
C SER A 307 14.70 11.39 -9.85
N ALA A 308 13.91 12.12 -9.06
CA ALA A 308 14.10 12.26 -7.62
C ALA A 308 13.94 10.92 -6.91
N PHE A 309 12.85 10.19 -7.20
CA PHE A 309 12.62 8.85 -6.63
C PHE A 309 13.75 7.89 -7.00
N SER A 310 14.11 7.83 -8.28
CA SER A 310 15.18 6.95 -8.76
C SER A 310 16.51 7.22 -8.09
N ARG A 311 16.88 8.51 -7.91
CA ARG A 311 18.13 8.88 -7.20
C ARG A 311 18.12 8.42 -5.75
N GLY A 312 17.05 8.70 -5.00
CA GLY A 312 16.93 8.31 -3.60
C GLY A 312 17.03 6.80 -3.43
N TYR A 313 16.22 6.04 -4.21
CA TYR A 313 16.14 4.59 -4.12
C TYR A 313 17.47 3.89 -4.48
N ILE A 314 18.05 4.25 -5.63
CA ILE A 314 19.29 3.61 -6.12
C ILE A 314 20.49 4.00 -5.23
N ARG A 315 20.57 5.27 -4.77
CA ARG A 315 21.63 5.70 -3.85
C ARG A 315 21.60 4.93 -2.53
N ALA A 316 20.39 4.73 -1.97
CA ALA A 316 20.22 4.07 -0.67
C ALA A 316 20.58 2.58 -0.72
N LEU A 317 20.32 1.90 -1.83
CA LEU A 317 20.64 0.48 -2.01
C LEU A 317 22.15 0.20 -2.17
N GLY A 318 23.00 1.24 -2.38
CA GLY A 318 24.44 1.15 -2.20
C GLY A 318 25.16 0.14 -3.07
N GLY A 319 24.62 -0.21 -4.22
CA GLY A 319 25.28 -1.16 -5.14
C GLY A 319 25.00 -2.64 -4.86
N VAL A 320 24.05 -2.97 -3.95
CA VAL A 320 23.58 -4.35 -3.73
C VAL A 320 22.63 -4.83 -4.84
N LEU A 321 22.10 -3.91 -5.66
CA LEU A 321 21.30 -4.28 -6.82
C LEU A 321 22.17 -4.94 -7.89
N THR A 322 21.71 -6.08 -8.38
CA THR A 322 22.35 -6.77 -9.52
C THR A 322 22.12 -6.02 -10.82
N GLN A 323 22.93 -6.31 -11.85
CA GLN A 323 22.73 -5.73 -13.18
C GLN A 323 21.35 -6.06 -13.77
N ALA A 324 20.84 -7.27 -13.50
CA ALA A 324 19.51 -7.70 -13.93
C ALA A 324 18.40 -6.84 -13.28
N GLU A 325 18.52 -6.58 -11.97
CA GLU A 325 17.59 -5.70 -11.25
C GLU A 325 17.65 -4.27 -11.78
N LEU A 326 18.85 -3.69 -11.89
CA LEU A 326 19.04 -2.32 -12.40
C LEU A 326 18.49 -2.12 -13.82
N SER A 327 18.74 -3.07 -14.72
CA SER A 327 18.23 -2.98 -16.11
C SER A 327 16.71 -3.15 -16.21
N SER A 328 16.08 -3.69 -15.18
CA SER A 328 14.63 -4.00 -15.16
C SER A 328 13.79 -3.00 -14.35
N LEU A 329 14.40 -1.98 -13.74
CA LEU A 329 13.68 -1.00 -12.90
C LEU A 329 12.55 -0.30 -13.67
N LEU A 330 12.81 0.14 -14.90
CA LEU A 330 11.79 0.81 -15.72
C LEU A 330 10.61 -0.12 -16.06
N LEU A 331 10.90 -1.40 -16.31
CA LEU A 331 9.85 -2.41 -16.49
C LEU A 331 8.99 -2.54 -15.23
N GLY A 332 9.60 -2.51 -14.04
CA GLY A 332 8.90 -2.50 -12.76
C GLY A 332 7.92 -1.33 -12.66
N ALA A 333 8.36 -0.12 -13.05
CA ALA A 333 7.48 1.06 -13.07
C ALA A 333 6.26 0.86 -13.99
N PHE A 334 6.47 0.44 -15.23
CA PHE A 334 5.39 0.18 -16.17
C PHE A 334 4.46 -0.93 -15.68
N ALA A 335 5.01 -1.99 -15.12
CA ALA A 335 4.23 -3.12 -14.64
C ALA A 335 3.34 -2.75 -13.45
N MET A 336 3.81 -1.96 -12.48
CA MET A 336 3.01 -1.57 -11.33
C MET A 336 1.92 -0.56 -11.69
N ILE A 337 2.18 0.37 -12.61
CA ILE A 337 1.14 1.26 -13.17
C ILE A 337 0.07 0.42 -13.89
N TYR A 338 0.50 -0.48 -14.77
CA TYR A 338 -0.37 -1.37 -15.53
C TYR A 338 -1.23 -2.25 -14.59
N GLU A 339 -0.60 -2.94 -13.64
CA GLU A 339 -1.26 -3.85 -12.72
C GLU A 339 -2.36 -3.14 -11.91
N ASN A 340 -2.07 -1.95 -11.37
CA ASN A 340 -3.06 -1.21 -10.59
C ASN A 340 -4.24 -0.75 -11.46
N GLY A 341 -4.00 -0.33 -12.70
CA GLY A 341 -5.07 -0.03 -13.65
C GLY A 341 -5.95 -1.23 -13.94
N VAL A 342 -5.35 -2.39 -14.20
CA VAL A 342 -6.05 -3.68 -14.39
C VAL A 342 -6.87 -4.04 -13.16
N ARG A 343 -6.33 -3.90 -11.94
CA ARG A 343 -7.03 -4.20 -10.68
C ARG A 343 -8.25 -3.29 -10.46
N PHE A 344 -8.11 -1.98 -10.71
CA PHE A 344 -9.21 -1.03 -10.58
C PHE A 344 -10.33 -1.31 -11.60
N LEU A 345 -9.98 -1.59 -12.87
CA LEU A 345 -10.97 -1.93 -13.88
C LEU A 345 -11.67 -3.25 -13.56
N THR A 346 -10.93 -4.24 -13.06
CA THR A 346 -11.49 -5.52 -12.61
C THR A 346 -12.53 -5.30 -11.50
N ASP A 347 -12.17 -4.54 -10.48
CA ASP A 347 -13.07 -4.29 -9.35
C ASP A 347 -14.31 -3.48 -9.77
N TYR A 348 -14.15 -2.53 -10.69
CA TYR A 348 -15.27 -1.82 -11.29
C TYR A 348 -16.26 -2.76 -11.99
N LEU A 349 -15.75 -3.70 -12.80
CA LEU A 349 -16.59 -4.68 -13.49
C LEU A 349 -17.24 -5.68 -12.54
N MET A 350 -16.59 -5.97 -11.39
CA MET A 350 -17.10 -6.88 -10.37
C MET A 350 -18.04 -6.20 -9.35
N GLY A 351 -18.32 -4.91 -9.49
CA GLY A 351 -19.27 -4.18 -8.62
C GLY A 351 -18.64 -3.50 -7.42
N ASP A 352 -17.36 -3.11 -7.49
CA ASP A 352 -16.65 -2.33 -6.49
C ASP A 352 -16.59 -3.03 -5.11
N ILE A 353 -16.16 -4.30 -5.11
CA ILE A 353 -16.18 -5.17 -3.92
C ILE A 353 -14.87 -5.19 -3.13
N TYR A 354 -13.74 -4.83 -3.77
CA TYR A 354 -12.42 -4.90 -3.16
C TYR A 354 -11.96 -3.55 -2.60
N PHE A 355 -11.98 -2.50 -3.42
CA PHE A 355 -11.55 -1.17 -3.01
C PHE A 355 -12.71 -0.37 -2.42
N LYS A 356 -12.43 0.44 -1.39
CA LYS A 356 -13.39 1.42 -0.89
C LYS A 356 -13.66 2.47 -1.97
N VAL A 357 -14.92 2.74 -2.26
CA VAL A 357 -15.35 3.71 -3.27
C VAL A 357 -16.26 4.78 -2.68
N ASN A 358 -16.11 6.01 -3.16
CA ASN A 358 -16.91 7.15 -2.75
C ASN A 358 -18.10 7.42 -3.69
N ASN A 359 -18.05 6.82 -4.89
CA ASN A 359 -19.10 6.93 -5.91
C ASN A 359 -19.03 5.72 -6.86
N PRO A 360 -20.09 5.44 -7.66
CA PRO A 360 -20.17 4.26 -8.53
C PRO A 360 -19.14 4.20 -9.69
N LYS A 361 -18.42 5.30 -9.95
CA LYS A 361 -17.38 5.38 -11.00
C LYS A 361 -15.97 5.55 -10.44
N HIS A 362 -15.80 5.45 -9.13
CA HIS A 362 -14.53 5.76 -8.49
C HIS A 362 -13.40 4.84 -8.99
N ASN A 363 -13.62 3.53 -9.03
CA ASN A 363 -12.64 2.59 -9.58
C ASN A 363 -12.42 2.75 -11.08
N LEU A 364 -13.43 3.14 -11.85
CA LEU A 364 -13.24 3.50 -13.26
C LEU A 364 -12.36 4.74 -13.41
N THR A 365 -12.57 5.77 -12.57
CA THR A 365 -11.71 6.97 -12.55
C THR A 365 -10.26 6.60 -12.25
N ARG A 366 -10.02 5.75 -11.25
CA ARG A 366 -8.68 5.23 -10.93
C ARG A 366 -8.07 4.41 -12.07
N ALA A 367 -8.85 3.55 -12.72
CA ALA A 367 -8.38 2.79 -13.88
C ALA A 367 -7.95 3.69 -15.04
N LEU A 368 -8.74 4.73 -15.34
CA LEU A 368 -8.41 5.74 -16.36
C LEU A 368 -7.19 6.56 -15.99
N ASN A 369 -7.04 6.91 -14.71
CA ASN A 369 -5.86 7.59 -14.18
C ASN A 369 -4.59 6.76 -14.44
N GLN A 370 -4.60 5.49 -14.07
CA GLN A 370 -3.45 4.59 -14.30
C GLN A 370 -3.19 4.35 -15.79
N LEU A 371 -4.23 4.24 -16.61
CA LEU A 371 -4.05 4.12 -18.06
C LEU A 371 -3.42 5.38 -18.66
N GLY A 372 -3.86 6.56 -18.23
CA GLY A 372 -3.27 7.84 -18.65
C GLY A 372 -1.79 7.94 -18.25
N LEU A 373 -1.48 7.58 -16.99
CA LEU A 373 -0.11 7.56 -16.48
C LEU A 373 0.78 6.59 -17.27
N LEU A 374 0.26 5.41 -17.62
CA LEU A 374 0.99 4.42 -18.41
C LEU A 374 1.26 4.93 -19.83
N CYS A 375 0.25 5.48 -20.50
CA CYS A 375 0.40 6.02 -21.85
C CYS A 375 1.44 7.17 -21.90
N ASP A 376 1.43 8.04 -20.89
CA ASP A 376 2.39 9.14 -20.80
C ASP A 376 3.82 8.62 -20.50
N ALA A 377 3.94 7.61 -19.61
CA ALA A 377 5.21 6.95 -19.35
C ALA A 377 5.78 6.23 -20.58
N GLU A 378 4.93 5.57 -21.39
CA GLU A 378 5.31 4.95 -22.66
C GLU A 378 5.81 6.01 -23.64
N ALA A 379 5.12 7.16 -23.76
CA ALA A 379 5.53 8.26 -24.65
C ALA A 379 6.88 8.87 -24.24
N LYS A 380 7.22 8.86 -22.95
CA LYS A 380 8.48 9.37 -22.39
C LYS A 380 9.55 8.28 -22.21
N GLN A 381 9.32 7.05 -22.66
CA GLN A 381 10.17 5.89 -22.34
C GLN A 381 11.66 6.13 -22.58
N ASP A 382 12.03 6.75 -23.69
CA ASP A 382 13.45 6.97 -24.01
C ASP A 382 14.08 8.04 -23.11
N GLU A 383 13.34 9.08 -22.76
CA GLU A 383 13.75 10.09 -21.77
C GLU A 383 13.97 9.43 -20.40
N LEU A 384 13.01 8.61 -19.93
CA LEU A 384 13.09 7.92 -18.65
C LEU A 384 14.26 6.94 -18.59
N LYS A 385 14.55 6.22 -19.70
CA LYS A 385 15.74 5.37 -19.82
C LYS A 385 17.04 6.17 -19.68
N LEU A 386 17.16 7.31 -20.35
CA LEU A 386 18.34 8.15 -20.26
C LEU A 386 18.56 8.70 -18.85
N VAL A 387 17.50 9.16 -18.20
CA VAL A 387 17.53 9.62 -16.81
C VAL A 387 18.03 8.48 -15.89
N LEU A 388 17.43 7.30 -16.01
CA LEU A 388 17.76 6.15 -15.17
C LEU A 388 19.20 5.67 -15.38
N HIS A 389 19.66 5.59 -16.64
CA HIS A 389 21.04 5.25 -16.95
C HIS A 389 22.03 6.26 -16.34
N GLY A 390 21.75 7.55 -16.42
CA GLY A 390 22.60 8.59 -15.82
C GLY A 390 22.70 8.44 -14.29
N ILE A 391 21.59 8.10 -13.61
CA ILE A 391 21.55 7.88 -12.17
C ILE A 391 22.35 6.61 -11.80
N ILE A 392 22.12 5.50 -12.50
CA ILE A 392 22.83 4.22 -12.27
C ILE A 392 24.33 4.41 -12.44
N PHE A 393 24.75 5.06 -13.53
CA PHE A 393 26.16 5.34 -13.80
C PHE A 393 26.80 6.17 -12.69
N SER A 394 26.11 7.22 -12.22
CA SER A 394 26.62 8.10 -11.16
C SER A 394 26.67 7.44 -9.79
N SER A 395 25.71 6.55 -9.48
CA SER A 395 25.56 5.95 -8.15
C SER A 395 26.35 4.66 -7.97
N CYS A 396 26.49 3.84 -9.02
CA CYS A 396 27.10 2.52 -8.94
C CYS A 396 28.58 2.49 -9.43
N GLY A 397 29.13 3.64 -9.82
CA GLY A 397 30.54 3.74 -10.19
C GLY A 397 30.98 2.83 -11.35
N MET A 398 30.05 2.48 -12.25
CA MET A 398 30.37 1.71 -13.44
C MET A 398 31.22 2.59 -14.37
N ARG A 399 32.53 2.40 -14.29
CA ARG A 399 33.51 2.98 -15.20
C ARG A 399 33.65 2.09 -16.43
#